data_858c4ec9f42cb40e6328716052634770
#
_entry.id   858c4ec9f42cb40e6328716052634770
#
_cell.length_a   1.000
_cell.length_b   1.000
_cell.length_c   1.000
_cell.angle_alpha   90.00
_cell.angle_beta   90.00
_cell.angle_gamma   90.00
#
_symmetry.space_group_name_H-M   'P 1'
#
loop_
_entity.id
_entity.type
_entity.pdbx_description
1 polymer ?
#
loop_
_entity_poly.entity_id
_entity_poly.type
_entity_poly.pdbx_seq_one_letter_code
_entity_poly.pdbx_strand_id
1 'polypeptide(L)'
;MTVLVIDGQGGGLGRQLVAAIKAQCPGVWVLAVGTNSTATSAMLRAGADQAATGENAICVCCRKADVIVGPVGIVIADAMLGE
;
A
#
# COMPACT_ATOMS: atom_id res chain seq x y z
N MET A 1 -1.89 -10.97 7.86
CA MET A 1 -2.67 -9.89 7.21
C MET A 1 -1.79 -9.13 6.21
N THR A 2 -2.35 -8.81 5.09
CA THR A 2 -1.68 -8.04 4.05
C THR A 2 -2.36 -6.68 3.88
N VAL A 3 -1.58 -5.62 3.95
CA VAL A 3 -2.05 -4.25 3.75
C VAL A 3 -1.44 -3.70 2.47
N LEU A 4 -2.28 -3.18 1.59
CA LEU A 4 -1.84 -2.50 0.37
C LEU A 4 -1.86 -1.00 0.60
N VAL A 5 -0.74 -0.34 0.37
CA VAL A 5 -0.62 1.13 0.45
C VAL A 5 -0.43 1.67 -0.96
N ILE A 6 -1.31 2.57 -1.38
CA ILE A 6 -1.28 3.18 -2.71
C ILE A 6 -0.97 4.67 -2.56
N ASP A 7 0.02 5.16 -3.30
CA ASP A 7 0.37 6.58 -3.31
C ASP A 7 0.70 7.02 -4.73
N GLY A 8 0.14 8.17 -5.12
CA GLY A 8 0.29 8.71 -6.47
C GLY A 8 1.11 9.98 -6.58
N GLN A 9 1.56 10.54 -5.47
CA GLN A 9 2.35 11.76 -5.48
C GLN A 9 3.86 11.44 -5.43
N GLY A 10 4.61 12.11 -4.61
CA GLY A 10 6.03 11.82 -4.43
C GLY A 10 6.34 10.71 -3.43
N GLY A 11 5.33 10.03 -2.93
CA GLY A 11 5.49 8.97 -1.95
C GLY A 11 5.52 9.46 -0.50
N GLY A 12 5.31 10.76 -0.27
CA GLY A 12 5.42 11.32 1.08
C GLY A 12 4.41 10.74 2.06
N LEU A 13 3.14 10.70 1.69
CA LEU A 13 2.10 10.13 2.54
C LEU A 13 2.25 8.61 2.62
N GLY A 14 2.46 7.95 1.48
CA GLY A 14 2.64 6.50 1.43
C GLY A 14 3.82 6.05 2.28
N ARG A 15 4.94 6.77 2.20
CA ARG A 15 6.13 6.48 2.99
C ARG A 15 5.84 6.55 4.49
N GLN A 16 5.12 7.59 4.93
CA GLN A 16 4.75 7.74 6.34
C GLN A 16 3.82 6.61 6.80
N LEU A 17 2.86 6.24 5.95
CA LEU A 17 1.93 5.15 6.25
C LEU A 17 2.66 3.81 6.37
N VAL A 18 3.53 3.50 5.42
CA VAL A 18 4.31 2.26 5.45
C VAL A 18 5.16 2.20 6.72
N ALA A 19 5.88 3.27 7.03
CA ALA A 19 6.71 3.31 8.23
C ALA A 19 5.89 3.13 9.51
N ALA A 20 4.73 3.78 9.60
CA ALA A 20 3.85 3.66 10.75
C ALA A 20 3.30 2.25 10.91
N ILE A 21 2.86 1.63 9.82
CA ILE A 21 2.32 0.26 9.83
C ILE A 21 3.40 -0.73 10.27
N LYS A 22 4.59 -0.62 9.71
CA LYS A 22 5.69 -1.55 10.06
C LYS A 22 6.14 -1.36 11.51
N ALA A 23 6.08 -0.14 12.02
CA ALA A 23 6.46 0.14 13.41
C ALA A 23 5.40 -0.35 14.41
N GLN A 24 4.13 -0.13 14.11
CA GLN A 24 3.03 -0.46 15.02
C GLN A 24 2.52 -1.89 14.87
N CYS A 25 2.65 -2.46 13.67
CA CYS A 25 2.12 -3.78 13.36
C CYS A 25 3.19 -4.60 12.61
N PRO A 26 4.27 -5.00 13.29
CA PRO A 26 5.43 -5.63 12.60
C PRO A 26 5.11 -6.96 11.92
N GLY A 27 4.01 -7.63 12.30
CA GLY A 27 3.60 -8.88 11.67
C GLY A 27 2.80 -8.71 10.39
N VAL A 28 2.46 -7.48 10.03
CA VAL A 28 1.68 -7.20 8.82
C VAL A 28 2.60 -7.19 7.60
N TRP A 29 2.15 -7.85 6.52
CA TRP A 29 2.83 -7.79 5.23
C TRP A 29 2.35 -6.56 4.48
N VAL A 30 3.26 -5.69 4.08
CA VAL A 30 2.94 -4.44 3.40
C VAL A 30 3.31 -4.52 1.94
N LEU A 31 2.29 -4.40 1.07
CA LEU A 31 2.46 -4.19 -0.37
C LEU A 31 2.34 -2.69 -0.63
N ALA A 32 3.25 -2.13 -1.38
CA ALA A 32 3.20 -0.73 -1.77
C ALA A 32 3.06 -0.62 -3.27
N VAL A 33 2.13 0.22 -3.73
CA VAL A 33 2.00 0.52 -5.15
C VAL A 33 2.06 2.02 -5.34
N GLY A 34 3.08 2.48 -6.08
CA GLY A 34 3.19 3.86 -6.50
C GLY A 34 2.68 4.01 -7.93
N THR A 35 2.03 5.12 -8.22
CA THR A 35 1.66 5.43 -9.60
C THR A 35 2.86 5.92 -10.41
N ASN A 36 3.97 6.20 -9.74
CA ASN A 36 5.24 6.53 -10.36
C ASN A 36 6.40 5.91 -9.56
N SER A 37 7.57 5.85 -10.17
CA SER A 37 8.73 5.19 -9.57
C SER A 37 9.25 5.89 -8.32
N THR A 38 9.09 7.20 -8.22
CA THR A 38 9.52 7.97 -7.05
C THR A 38 8.71 7.55 -5.82
N ALA A 39 7.39 7.46 -5.96
CA ALA A 39 6.51 7.03 -4.88
C ALA A 39 6.81 5.60 -4.46
N THR A 40 6.96 4.70 -5.44
CA THR A 40 7.30 3.30 -5.19
C THR A 40 8.59 3.15 -4.41
N SER A 41 9.64 3.86 -4.85
CA SER A 41 10.94 3.80 -4.19
C SER A 41 10.90 4.33 -2.76
N ALA A 42 10.16 5.42 -2.54
CA ALA A 42 10.02 6.01 -1.21
C ALA A 42 9.35 5.03 -0.23
N MET A 43 8.30 4.36 -0.67
CA MET A 43 7.59 3.38 0.17
C MET A 43 8.42 2.13 0.42
N LEU A 44 9.17 1.68 -0.58
CA LEU A 44 10.05 0.53 -0.41
C LEU A 44 11.14 0.82 0.62
N ARG A 45 11.76 2.01 0.54
CA ARG A 45 12.77 2.43 1.52
C ARG A 45 12.20 2.59 2.92
N ALA A 46 10.91 2.90 3.05
CA ALA A 46 10.25 3.01 4.35
C ALA A 46 9.95 1.66 5.00
N GLY A 47 10.15 0.56 4.28
CA GLY A 47 10.02 -0.78 4.84
C GLY A 47 8.92 -1.65 4.24
N ALA A 48 8.32 -1.26 3.12
CA ALA A 48 7.37 -2.12 2.44
C ALA A 48 8.03 -3.46 2.09
N ASP A 49 7.30 -4.54 2.27
CA ASP A 49 7.81 -5.89 1.99
C ASP A 49 7.90 -6.16 0.50
N GLN A 50 6.97 -5.61 -0.28
CA GLN A 50 6.99 -5.63 -1.73
C GLN A 50 6.50 -4.30 -2.27
N ALA A 51 6.97 -3.94 -3.46
CA ALA A 51 6.56 -2.71 -4.11
C ALA A 51 6.44 -2.90 -5.62
N ALA A 52 5.49 -2.20 -6.22
CA ALA A 52 5.28 -2.21 -7.66
C ALA A 52 4.80 -0.84 -8.12
N THR A 53 4.93 -0.57 -9.42
CA THR A 53 4.56 0.73 -9.99
C THR A 53 3.51 0.54 -11.06
N GLY A 54 2.55 1.46 -11.10
CA GLY A 54 1.58 1.57 -12.19
C GLY A 54 0.19 1.13 -11.81
N GLU A 55 -0.78 1.56 -12.61
CA GLU A 55 -2.20 1.31 -12.34
C GLU A 55 -2.55 -0.17 -12.42
N ASN A 56 -1.91 -0.91 -13.31
CA ASN A 56 -2.16 -2.34 -13.42
C ASN A 56 -1.76 -3.08 -12.15
N ALA A 57 -0.69 -2.63 -11.50
CA ALA A 57 -0.26 -3.21 -10.24
C ALA A 57 -1.31 -3.01 -9.15
N ILE A 58 -2.06 -1.91 -9.18
CA ILE A 58 -3.15 -1.68 -8.23
C ILE A 58 -4.19 -2.79 -8.32
N CYS A 59 -4.62 -3.12 -9.54
CA CYS A 59 -5.62 -4.17 -9.76
C CYS A 59 -5.14 -5.52 -9.27
N VAL A 60 -3.89 -5.87 -9.56
CA VAL A 60 -3.32 -7.16 -9.15
C VAL A 60 -3.18 -7.24 -7.64
N CYS A 61 -2.64 -6.18 -7.03
CA CYS A 61 -2.37 -6.17 -5.60
C CYS A 61 -3.64 -6.07 -4.75
N CYS A 62 -4.67 -5.41 -5.24
CA CYS A 62 -5.95 -5.34 -4.53
C CYS A 62 -6.53 -6.72 -4.23
N ARG A 63 -6.30 -7.68 -5.12
CA ARG A 63 -6.81 -9.05 -4.94
C ARG A 63 -6.10 -9.79 -3.81
N LYS A 64 -4.91 -9.35 -3.44
CA LYS A 64 -4.08 -9.99 -2.40
C LYS A 64 -4.24 -9.34 -1.05
N ALA A 65 -4.81 -8.14 -1.00
CA ALA A 65 -4.83 -7.33 0.21
C ALA A 65 -6.08 -7.58 1.05
N ASP A 66 -5.90 -7.56 2.36
CA ASP A 66 -7.00 -7.57 3.32
C ASP A 66 -7.50 -6.16 3.59
N VAL A 67 -6.58 -5.18 3.54
CA VAL A 67 -6.88 -3.77 3.77
C VAL A 67 -6.15 -2.96 2.71
N ILE A 68 -6.83 -1.95 2.17
CA ILE A 68 -6.26 -1.03 1.19
C ILE A 68 -6.28 0.37 1.77
N VAL A 69 -5.13 1.02 1.81
CA VAL A 69 -4.97 2.38 2.33
C VAL A 69 -4.47 3.27 1.20
N GLY A 70 -5.15 4.37 0.99
CA GLY A 70 -4.77 5.34 -0.03
C GLY A 70 -5.06 6.76 0.42
N PRO A 71 -4.81 7.75 -0.43
CA PRO A 71 -5.01 9.16 -0.09
C PRO A 71 -6.45 9.50 0.29
N VAL A 72 -7.42 8.73 -0.19
CA VAL A 72 -8.84 9.00 0.06
C VAL A 72 -9.41 8.20 1.23
N GLY A 73 -8.63 7.30 1.82
CA GLY A 73 -9.12 6.56 2.99
C GLY A 73 -8.66 5.13 3.06
N ILE A 74 -9.40 4.35 3.83
CA ILE A 74 -9.11 2.94 4.12
C ILE A 74 -10.29 2.09 3.68
N VAL A 75 -10.00 1.00 2.96
CA VAL A 75 -11.02 0.05 2.52
C VAL A 75 -10.64 -1.34 3.01
N ILE A 76 -11.60 -2.02 3.60
CA ILE A 76 -11.42 -3.39 4.09
C ILE A 76 -11.95 -4.34 3.02
N ALA A 77 -11.15 -5.35 2.67
CA ALA A 77 -11.46 -6.25 1.56
C ALA A 77 -12.81 -6.96 1.70
N ASP A 78 -13.17 -7.36 2.92
CA ASP A 78 -14.47 -8.00 3.16
C ASP A 78 -15.64 -7.09 2.80
N ALA A 79 -15.51 -5.79 3.07
CA ALA A 79 -16.53 -4.83 2.70
C ALA A 79 -16.64 -4.71 1.19
N MET A 80 -15.52 -4.79 0.47
CA MET A 80 -15.51 -4.78 -0.98
C MET A 80 -16.12 -6.04 -1.57
N LEU A 81 -15.81 -7.19 -1.00
CA LEU A 81 -16.30 -8.48 -1.49
C LEU A 81 -17.78 -8.69 -1.16
N GLY A 82 -18.27 -8.06 -0.12
CA GLY A 82 -19.66 -8.14 0.28
C GLY A 82 -20.62 -7.35 -0.62
N GLU A 83 -20.05 -6.53 -1.47
CA GLU A 83 -20.85 -5.79 -2.42
C GLU A 83 -21.29 -6.70 -3.57
#